data_ea9288853e4ce110539fb3dac214e7d8
#
_entry.id   ea9288853e4ce110539fb3dac214e7d8
#
_cell.length_a   1.000
_cell.length_b   1.000
_cell.length_c   1.000
_cell.angle_alpha   90.00
_cell.angle_beta   90.00
_cell.angle_gamma   90.00
#
_symmetry.space_group_name_H-M   'P 1'
#
loop_
_entity.id
_entity.type
_entity.pdbx_description
1 polymer ?
#
loop_
_entity_poly.entity_id
_entity_poly.type
_entity_poly.pdbx_seq_one_letter_code
_entity_poly.pdbx_strand_id
1 'polypeptide(L)'
;MKKLLYASLLTILCLSACQNSEEAEQLQEKEYTVSIMARIGKTASGARYLQDNENTAANFGKNDKIGVFMDDDSAVRWGFDGTSWTTEKSVFWKDKNGEHTFCAYYPYSASETESKENIKMPSLDTQDGTWENINQYDFLVASRKLSYNTDLGNVAFSGEYAFKHILSLLKINIKGEGDMAQAVIDKIRLEGNELMTQGYYSFGTNSVTISGTAKETFQITPSHTMNNQDASFYFILNGGGRDENIAPKTVTSHPVSLVIEYTRNNKQYIARREDLSTGLLSGCIHKYNIVVKDGNVIITGGSISGWTPGNEEEDIIIDGEEINPQINNVL
;
A
#
# COMPACT_ATOMS: atom_id res chain seq x y z
N MET A 1 -68.00 33.15 46.57
CA MET A 1 -66.83 33.58 45.87
C MET A 1 -65.57 32.83 46.40
N LYS A 2 -65.51 31.51 46.32
CA LYS A 2 -64.35 30.68 46.76
C LYS A 2 -64.17 29.40 45.95
N LYS A 3 -64.50 29.41 44.66
CA LYS A 3 -64.29 28.19 43.76
C LYS A 3 -63.61 28.49 42.44
N LEU A 4 -62.86 29.56 42.30
CA LEU A 4 -62.17 29.92 41.05
C LEU A 4 -60.63 30.05 41.15
N LEU A 5 -60.03 29.55 42.23
CA LEU A 5 -58.59 29.70 42.46
C LEU A 5 -57.80 28.39 42.42
N TYR A 6 -58.39 27.26 42.05
CA TYR A 6 -57.67 25.93 41.94
C TYR A 6 -57.52 25.45 40.54
N ALA A 7 -57.92 26.15 39.50
CA ALA A 7 -57.80 25.72 38.11
C ALA A 7 -56.55 26.26 37.37
N SER A 8 -55.76 27.17 37.99
CA SER A 8 -54.56 27.74 37.29
C SER A 8 -53.23 27.29 37.79
N LEU A 9 -53.16 26.26 38.70
CA LEU A 9 -51.87 25.76 39.22
C LEU A 9 -51.49 24.35 38.68
N LEU A 10 -52.30 23.78 37.80
CA LEU A 10 -52.04 22.43 37.26
C LEU A 10 -51.55 22.46 35.82
N THR A 11 -51.38 23.62 35.18
CA THR A 11 -50.94 23.74 33.77
C THR A 11 -49.47 24.14 33.60
N ILE A 12 -48.68 24.27 34.67
CA ILE A 12 -47.27 24.70 34.58
C ILE A 12 -46.28 23.52 34.76
N LEU A 13 -46.73 22.31 35.07
CA LEU A 13 -45.85 21.16 35.30
C LEU A 13 -45.68 20.22 34.12
N CYS A 14 -46.22 20.54 32.94
CA CYS A 14 -46.03 19.67 31.74
C CYS A 14 -45.07 20.22 30.67
N LEU A 15 -44.38 21.35 30.91
CA LEU A 15 -43.46 21.95 29.93
C LEU A 15 -41.96 21.73 30.22
N SER A 16 -41.63 21.02 31.30
CA SER A 16 -40.23 20.72 31.63
C SER A 16 -39.78 19.29 31.30
N ALA A 17 -40.67 18.47 30.69
CA ALA A 17 -40.34 17.09 30.36
C ALA A 17 -39.82 16.86 28.90
N CYS A 18 -39.90 17.88 28.03
CA CYS A 18 -39.46 17.75 26.63
C CYS A 18 -38.06 18.29 26.35
N GLN A 19 -37.40 18.95 27.30
CA GLN A 19 -36.02 19.44 27.05
C GLN A 19 -34.93 18.45 27.46
N ASN A 20 -35.26 17.43 28.26
CA ASN A 20 -34.23 16.42 28.66
C ASN A 20 -34.06 15.27 27.67
N SER A 21 -34.95 15.11 26.68
CA SER A 21 -34.80 14.00 25.72
C SER A 21 -33.84 14.34 24.58
N GLU A 22 -33.88 15.60 24.09
CA GLU A 22 -32.98 16.01 23.00
C GLU A 22 -31.52 16.20 23.46
N GLU A 23 -31.32 16.75 24.70
CA GLU A 23 -29.96 16.81 25.26
C GLU A 23 -29.42 15.43 25.66
N ALA A 24 -30.27 14.52 26.13
CA ALA A 24 -29.88 13.13 26.43
C ALA A 24 -29.59 12.33 25.14
N GLU A 25 -30.36 12.53 24.07
CA GLU A 25 -30.06 11.91 22.76
C GLU A 25 -28.81 12.51 22.12
N GLN A 26 -28.56 13.80 22.16
CA GLN A 26 -27.35 14.43 21.67
C GLN A 26 -26.10 14.05 22.50
N LEU A 27 -26.23 13.90 23.81
CA LEU A 27 -25.16 13.41 24.67
C LEU A 27 -24.85 11.91 24.42
N GLN A 28 -25.90 11.12 24.11
CA GLN A 28 -25.75 9.70 23.79
C GLN A 28 -25.09 9.50 22.42
N GLU A 29 -25.43 10.28 21.38
CA GLU A 29 -24.76 10.25 20.07
C GLU A 29 -23.27 10.58 20.19
N LYS A 30 -22.90 11.57 21.00
CA LYS A 30 -21.51 12.00 21.16
C LYS A 30 -20.65 10.96 21.89
N GLU A 31 -21.25 10.13 22.71
CA GLU A 31 -20.57 9.11 23.51
C GLU A 31 -20.19 7.87 22.71
N TYR A 32 -20.84 7.63 21.58
CA TYR A 32 -20.66 6.45 20.73
C TYR A 32 -19.94 6.72 19.41
N THR A 33 -19.39 7.90 19.24
CA THR A 33 -18.69 8.25 18.00
C THR A 33 -17.42 7.42 17.85
N VAL A 34 -17.21 6.89 16.63
CA VAL A 34 -15.96 6.23 16.24
C VAL A 34 -14.89 7.29 16.04
N SER A 35 -13.71 7.05 16.60
CA SER A 35 -12.49 7.78 16.25
C SER A 35 -11.44 6.82 15.67
N ILE A 36 -10.62 7.30 14.74
CA ILE A 36 -9.62 6.49 14.07
C ILE A 36 -8.22 6.99 14.40
N MET A 37 -7.34 6.05 14.70
CA MET A 37 -5.90 6.22 14.67
C MET A 37 -5.30 5.18 13.72
N ALA A 38 -4.55 5.60 12.71
CA ALA A 38 -3.97 4.69 11.74
C ALA A 38 -2.46 4.93 11.59
N ARG A 39 -1.69 3.84 11.51
CA ARG A 39 -0.25 3.82 11.27
C ARG A 39 0.09 2.72 10.27
N ILE A 40 1.21 2.88 9.59
CA ILE A 40 1.77 1.85 8.69
C ILE A 40 2.86 1.11 9.47
N GLY A 41 2.77 -0.23 9.48
CA GLY A 41 3.75 -1.09 10.14
C GLY A 41 3.78 -1.03 11.66
N LYS A 42 4.75 -1.71 12.28
CA LYS A 42 4.88 -1.91 13.73
C LYS A 42 5.54 -0.78 14.50
N THR A 43 5.90 0.33 13.93
CA THR A 43 6.77 1.32 14.57
C THR A 43 6.08 2.18 15.62
N ALA A 44 6.69 2.24 16.79
CA ALA A 44 6.21 2.97 17.96
C ALA A 44 6.54 4.47 17.98
N SER A 45 7.28 5.03 17.03
CA SER A 45 7.63 6.46 17.02
C SER A 45 8.00 7.02 15.66
N GLY A 46 7.16 7.89 15.18
CA GLY A 46 7.43 9.12 14.49
C GLY A 46 8.50 9.18 13.41
N ALA A 47 8.29 8.58 12.25
CA ALA A 47 8.97 9.03 11.06
C ALA A 47 7.98 9.06 9.91
N ARG A 48 8.13 10.06 9.06
CA ARG A 48 7.22 10.43 7.98
C ARG A 48 7.36 9.49 6.79
N TYR A 49 6.28 9.45 5.99
CA TYR A 49 6.22 9.20 4.56
C TYR A 49 7.58 8.91 3.93
N LEU A 50 7.65 7.95 3.04
CA LEU A 50 8.82 7.61 2.24
C LEU A 50 9.66 8.85 1.89
N GLN A 51 10.50 9.30 2.80
CA GLN A 51 11.47 10.36 2.53
C GLN A 51 12.81 9.70 2.23
N ASP A 52 13.30 9.92 1.02
CA ASP A 52 14.68 9.75 0.54
C ASP A 52 15.48 8.52 1.03
N ASN A 53 14.86 7.63 1.80
CA ASN A 53 15.55 6.54 2.45
C ASN A 53 14.59 5.37 2.67
N GLU A 54 14.79 4.30 1.97
CA GLU A 54 14.07 3.03 2.04
C GLU A 54 14.05 2.36 3.43
N ASN A 55 14.84 2.88 4.37
CA ASN A 55 14.97 2.40 5.74
C ASN A 55 14.09 3.19 6.74
N THR A 56 13.30 4.16 6.28
CA THR A 56 12.40 4.91 7.17
C THR A 56 11.02 4.30 7.17
N ALA A 57 10.46 4.13 8.37
CA ALA A 57 9.10 3.66 8.55
C ALA A 57 8.12 4.52 7.73
N ALA A 58 7.33 3.88 6.90
CA ALA A 58 6.27 4.54 6.18
C ALA A 58 5.22 5.11 7.16
N ASN A 59 4.78 6.33 6.92
CA ASN A 59 3.69 6.96 7.66
C ASN A 59 2.76 7.65 6.68
N PHE A 60 1.50 7.80 7.09
CA PHE A 60 0.55 8.59 6.33
C PHE A 60 0.94 10.07 6.30
N GLY A 61 0.84 10.66 5.13
CA GLY A 61 1.08 12.07 4.88
C GLY A 61 -0.20 12.91 4.96
N LYS A 62 -0.04 14.22 5.13
CA LYS A 62 -1.17 15.14 5.06
C LYS A 62 -1.91 14.98 3.73
N ASN A 63 -3.24 14.93 3.79
CA ASN A 63 -4.19 14.69 2.70
C ASN A 63 -4.33 13.22 2.27
N ASP A 64 -3.65 12.28 2.91
CA ASP A 64 -3.93 10.86 2.69
C ASP A 64 -5.37 10.54 3.10
N LYS A 65 -5.93 9.57 2.41
CA LYS A 65 -7.31 9.14 2.63
C LYS A 65 -7.38 7.63 2.72
N ILE A 66 -8.06 7.15 3.75
CA ILE A 66 -8.36 5.72 3.92
C ILE A 66 -9.87 5.50 3.83
N GLY A 67 -10.26 4.31 3.36
CA GLY A 67 -11.61 3.81 3.49
C GLY A 67 -11.71 2.91 4.71
N VAL A 68 -12.74 3.07 5.51
CA VAL A 68 -12.98 2.25 6.70
C VAL A 68 -14.38 1.67 6.66
N PHE A 69 -14.46 0.35 6.71
CA PHE A 69 -15.70 -0.41 6.87
C PHE A 69 -15.89 -0.73 8.35
N MET A 70 -17.14 -0.72 8.82
CA MET A 70 -17.54 -1.29 10.09
C MET A 70 -18.53 -2.42 9.80
N ASP A 71 -18.16 -3.65 10.10
CA ASP A 71 -18.90 -4.88 9.77
C ASP A 71 -19.19 -4.97 8.26
N ASP A 72 -20.48 -4.96 7.87
CA ASP A 72 -20.93 -5.03 6.48
C ASP A 72 -21.41 -3.68 5.94
N ASP A 73 -21.16 -2.58 6.67
CA ASP A 73 -21.51 -1.25 6.20
C ASP A 73 -20.60 -0.81 5.03
N SER A 74 -21.03 0.20 4.29
CA SER A 74 -20.21 0.79 3.23
C SER A 74 -18.99 1.50 3.80
N ALA A 75 -17.92 1.59 3.02
CA ALA A 75 -16.71 2.30 3.43
C ALA A 75 -16.97 3.78 3.67
N VAL A 76 -16.50 4.27 4.79
CA VAL A 76 -16.47 5.70 5.09
C VAL A 76 -15.07 6.24 4.86
N ARG A 77 -14.99 7.36 4.14
CA ARG A 77 -13.73 8.06 3.89
C ARG A 77 -13.24 8.79 5.14
N TRP A 78 -12.00 8.56 5.50
CA TRP A 78 -11.27 9.31 6.51
C TRP A 78 -10.07 9.99 5.88
N GLY A 79 -9.89 11.28 6.16
CA GLY A 79 -8.76 12.08 5.70
C GLY A 79 -7.80 12.41 6.82
N PHE A 80 -6.49 12.38 6.54
CA PHE A 80 -5.46 12.76 7.50
C PHE A 80 -5.06 14.22 7.30
N ASP A 81 -5.17 15.04 8.32
CA ASP A 81 -4.83 16.47 8.26
C ASP A 81 -3.33 16.75 8.56
N GLY A 82 -2.58 15.70 8.87
CA GLY A 82 -1.19 15.73 9.32
C GLY A 82 -1.03 15.49 10.83
N THR A 83 -2.14 15.45 11.57
CA THR A 83 -2.17 15.22 13.02
C THR A 83 -3.21 14.18 13.41
N SER A 84 -4.39 14.27 12.82
CA SER A 84 -5.55 13.44 13.15
C SER A 84 -6.31 12.98 11.91
N TRP A 85 -7.03 11.86 12.06
CA TRP A 85 -7.95 11.35 11.05
C TRP A 85 -9.33 11.92 11.29
N THR A 86 -9.93 12.48 10.24
CA THR A 86 -11.26 13.10 10.28
C THR A 86 -12.14 12.59 9.15
N THR A 87 -13.44 12.62 9.35
CA THR A 87 -14.44 12.25 8.34
C THR A 87 -15.50 13.34 8.23
N GLU A 88 -16.12 13.47 7.05
CA GLU A 88 -17.23 14.39 6.81
C GLU A 88 -18.55 13.91 7.42
N LYS A 89 -18.68 12.59 7.65
CA LYS A 89 -19.88 11.99 8.24
C LYS A 89 -19.51 11.37 9.57
N SER A 90 -20.24 11.70 10.63
CA SER A 90 -20.09 11.01 11.90
C SER A 90 -20.37 9.51 11.73
N VAL A 91 -19.51 8.69 12.27
CA VAL A 91 -19.65 7.23 12.33
C VAL A 91 -19.90 6.87 13.78
N PHE A 92 -20.94 6.10 14.02
CA PHE A 92 -21.33 5.71 15.38
C PHE A 92 -21.19 4.22 15.55
N TRP A 93 -20.79 3.81 16.75
CA TRP A 93 -20.82 2.42 17.16
C TRP A 93 -22.27 1.94 17.20
N LYS A 94 -22.52 0.73 16.73
CA LYS A 94 -23.87 0.11 16.72
C LYS A 94 -24.34 -0.22 18.13
N ASP A 95 -23.39 -0.60 19.00
CA ASP A 95 -23.62 -0.84 20.44
C ASP A 95 -22.28 -0.75 21.21
N LYS A 96 -22.35 -0.80 22.56
CA LYS A 96 -21.17 -0.69 23.42
C LYS A 96 -20.48 -2.02 23.70
N ASN A 97 -21.20 -3.11 23.67
CA ASN A 97 -20.75 -4.39 24.20
C ASN A 97 -20.39 -5.40 23.11
N GLY A 98 -21.05 -5.32 21.96
CA GLY A 98 -20.79 -6.18 20.82
C GLY A 98 -19.41 -5.89 20.21
N GLU A 99 -18.79 -6.94 19.73
CA GLU A 99 -17.55 -6.79 18.94
C GLU A 99 -17.92 -6.45 17.50
N HIS A 100 -17.27 -5.42 16.97
CA HIS A 100 -17.39 -4.96 15.59
C HIS A 100 -16.08 -5.17 14.86
N THR A 101 -16.15 -5.57 13.61
CA THR A 101 -14.99 -5.73 12.74
C THR A 101 -14.78 -4.46 11.92
N PHE A 102 -13.62 -3.84 12.08
CA PHE A 102 -13.18 -2.70 11.29
C PHE A 102 -12.15 -3.18 10.28
N CYS A 103 -12.43 -2.91 9.00
CA CYS A 103 -11.52 -3.16 7.89
C CYS A 103 -11.17 -1.83 7.24
N ALA A 104 -9.89 -1.56 7.02
CA ALA A 104 -9.43 -0.31 6.45
C ALA A 104 -8.46 -0.53 5.30
N TYR A 105 -8.51 0.34 4.29
CA TYR A 105 -7.65 0.26 3.11
C TYR A 105 -7.15 1.64 2.67
N TYR A 106 -6.02 1.66 2.01
CA TYR A 106 -5.38 2.84 1.41
C TYR A 106 -4.85 2.49 0.00
N PRO A 107 -4.94 3.39 -0.97
CA PRO A 107 -5.64 4.67 -0.92
C PRO A 107 -7.17 4.49 -1.02
N TYR A 108 -7.92 5.42 -0.44
CA TYR A 108 -9.36 5.43 -0.60
C TYR A 108 -9.73 5.74 -2.04
N SER A 109 -10.53 4.88 -2.65
CA SER A 109 -11.18 5.14 -3.93
C SER A 109 -12.67 5.41 -3.71
N ALA A 110 -13.23 6.35 -4.44
CA ALA A 110 -14.63 6.77 -4.29
C ALA A 110 -15.58 5.92 -5.14
N SER A 111 -15.30 4.65 -5.37
CA SER A 111 -16.19 3.78 -6.14
C SER A 111 -17.43 3.43 -5.33
N GLU A 112 -18.61 3.75 -5.83
CA GLU A 112 -19.90 3.45 -5.20
C GLU A 112 -20.19 1.94 -5.07
N THR A 113 -19.41 1.11 -5.78
CA THR A 113 -19.59 -0.35 -5.81
C THR A 113 -18.65 -1.09 -4.86
N GLU A 114 -17.83 -0.37 -4.10
CA GLU A 114 -16.88 -1.01 -3.21
C GLU A 114 -17.58 -1.65 -2.01
N SER A 115 -17.29 -2.91 -1.83
CA SER A 115 -17.55 -3.65 -0.60
C SER A 115 -16.22 -4.14 -0.04
N LYS A 116 -16.18 -4.53 1.24
CA LYS A 116 -14.96 -5.11 1.84
C LYS A 116 -14.47 -6.37 1.12
N GLU A 117 -15.30 -6.97 0.28
CA GLU A 117 -14.98 -8.16 -0.51
C GLU A 117 -14.52 -7.82 -1.95
N ASN A 118 -14.58 -6.57 -2.36
CA ASN A 118 -14.24 -6.17 -3.73
C ASN A 118 -13.72 -4.74 -3.80
N ILE A 119 -12.55 -4.50 -3.22
CA ILE A 119 -11.93 -3.19 -3.17
C ILE A 119 -11.00 -3.03 -4.36
N LYS A 120 -11.28 -2.04 -5.21
CA LYS A 120 -10.45 -1.76 -6.38
C LYS A 120 -9.09 -1.20 -5.96
N MET A 121 -8.03 -1.85 -6.41
CA MET A 121 -6.65 -1.43 -6.18
C MET A 121 -6.19 -0.36 -7.20
N PRO A 122 -5.14 0.42 -6.93
CA PRO A 122 -4.53 1.31 -7.91
C PRO A 122 -4.12 0.54 -9.18
N SER A 123 -4.19 1.22 -10.34
CA SER A 123 -3.66 0.64 -11.57
C SER A 123 -2.14 0.69 -11.58
N LEU A 124 -1.50 -0.44 -11.85
CA LEU A 124 -0.04 -0.55 -11.91
C LEU A 124 0.53 -0.28 -13.31
N ASP A 125 -0.31 0.09 -14.28
CA ASP A 125 0.02 0.15 -15.71
C ASP A 125 0.89 1.35 -16.11
N THR A 126 0.90 2.40 -15.32
CA THR A 126 1.51 3.71 -15.66
C THR A 126 2.71 4.06 -14.80
N GLN A 127 3.38 3.06 -14.22
CA GLN A 127 4.57 3.27 -13.41
C GLN A 127 5.71 3.85 -14.27
N ASP A 128 6.43 4.83 -13.72
CA ASP A 128 7.56 5.50 -14.38
C ASP A 128 8.94 5.10 -13.81
N GLY A 129 8.94 4.26 -12.79
CA GLY A 129 10.16 3.77 -12.14
C GLY A 129 10.78 4.73 -11.14
N THR A 130 10.14 5.86 -10.82
CA THR A 130 10.66 6.84 -9.87
C THR A 130 10.14 6.58 -8.46
N TRP A 131 10.96 6.95 -7.46
CA TRP A 131 10.59 6.85 -6.05
C TRP A 131 9.45 7.82 -5.68
N GLU A 132 9.46 8.99 -6.26
CA GLU A 132 8.48 10.05 -6.00
C GLU A 132 7.06 9.62 -6.34
N ASN A 133 6.92 8.79 -7.37
CA ASN A 133 5.62 8.36 -7.88
C ASN A 133 5.19 6.98 -7.35
N ILE A 134 6.07 6.25 -6.65
CA ILE A 134 5.80 4.87 -6.25
C ILE A 134 4.57 4.74 -5.33
N ASN A 135 4.34 5.73 -4.49
CA ASN A 135 3.26 5.70 -3.49
C ASN A 135 1.85 5.67 -4.08
N GLN A 136 1.67 6.19 -5.29
CA GLN A 136 0.34 6.16 -5.93
C GLN A 136 -0.06 4.77 -6.42
N TYR A 137 0.88 3.83 -6.43
CA TYR A 137 0.66 2.44 -6.85
C TYR A 137 0.57 1.48 -5.67
N ASP A 138 0.91 1.93 -4.47
CA ASP A 138 0.89 1.11 -3.27
C ASP A 138 -0.54 0.85 -2.77
N PHE A 139 -0.74 -0.30 -2.16
CA PHE A 139 -2.02 -0.68 -1.58
C PHE A 139 -1.83 -1.29 -0.20
N LEU A 140 -2.46 -0.67 0.78
CA LEU A 140 -2.33 -1.06 2.18
C LEU A 140 -3.67 -1.47 2.76
N VAL A 141 -3.64 -2.45 3.66
CA VAL A 141 -4.84 -2.90 4.38
C VAL A 141 -4.56 -3.06 5.87
N ALA A 142 -5.62 -2.90 6.66
CA ALA A 142 -5.61 -3.17 8.09
C ALA A 142 -6.97 -3.74 8.51
N SER A 143 -6.97 -4.61 9.51
CA SER A 143 -8.20 -5.15 10.08
C SER A 143 -8.07 -5.31 11.58
N ARG A 144 -9.14 -4.98 12.31
CA ARG A 144 -9.20 -5.13 13.76
C ARG A 144 -10.63 -5.42 14.21
N LYS A 145 -10.76 -6.30 15.22
CA LYS A 145 -12.04 -6.61 15.87
C LYS A 145 -11.99 -6.13 17.31
N LEU A 146 -12.97 -5.31 17.73
CA LEU A 146 -13.04 -4.74 19.07
C LEU A 146 -14.45 -4.26 19.40
N SER A 147 -14.73 -4.00 20.68
CA SER A 147 -15.94 -3.35 21.14
C SER A 147 -15.68 -1.89 21.59
N TYR A 148 -16.71 -1.08 21.65
CA TYR A 148 -16.61 0.29 22.18
C TYR A 148 -15.95 0.31 23.57
N ASN A 149 -16.37 -0.59 24.47
CA ASN A 149 -15.87 -0.63 25.84
C ASN A 149 -14.37 -1.00 25.95
N THR A 150 -13.80 -1.67 24.94
CA THR A 150 -12.39 -2.06 24.94
C THR A 150 -11.47 -0.85 24.81
N ASP A 151 -11.77 0.07 23.89
CA ASP A 151 -10.90 1.20 23.54
C ASP A 151 -11.63 2.56 23.61
N LEU A 152 -12.76 2.63 24.31
CA LEU A 152 -13.55 3.85 24.54
C LEU A 152 -13.87 4.60 23.24
N GLY A 153 -14.26 3.85 22.21
CA GLY A 153 -14.65 4.40 20.93
C GLY A 153 -13.51 4.64 19.94
N ASN A 154 -12.26 4.43 20.35
CA ASN A 154 -11.11 4.62 19.48
C ASN A 154 -10.71 3.33 18.75
N VAL A 155 -10.71 3.36 17.42
CA VAL A 155 -10.24 2.25 16.57
C VAL A 155 -8.80 2.53 16.17
N ALA A 156 -7.86 1.87 16.84
CA ALA A 156 -6.44 2.05 16.59
C ALA A 156 -5.91 0.96 15.63
N PHE A 157 -5.62 1.33 14.38
CA PHE A 157 -4.85 0.53 13.45
C PHE A 157 -3.35 0.78 13.67
N SER A 158 -2.79 0.16 14.71
CA SER A 158 -1.41 0.33 15.14
C SER A 158 -0.86 -0.96 15.74
N GLY A 159 0.46 -1.06 15.90
CA GLY A 159 1.10 -2.28 16.39
C GLY A 159 0.83 -3.47 15.45
N GLU A 160 0.31 -4.56 15.96
CA GLU A 160 -0.06 -5.75 15.17
C GLU A 160 -1.22 -5.50 14.18
N TYR A 161 -2.08 -4.52 14.48
CA TYR A 161 -3.21 -4.11 13.63
C TYR A 161 -2.88 -2.96 12.67
N ALA A 162 -1.60 -2.55 12.57
CA ALA A 162 -1.19 -1.51 11.66
C ALA A 162 -1.41 -1.90 10.19
N PHE A 163 -1.51 -0.90 9.32
CA PHE A 163 -1.60 -1.12 7.88
C PHE A 163 -0.39 -1.90 7.35
N LYS A 164 -0.65 -2.83 6.46
CA LYS A 164 0.34 -3.71 5.83
C LYS A 164 0.30 -3.54 4.32
N HIS A 165 1.47 -3.56 3.68
CA HIS A 165 1.59 -3.58 2.23
C HIS A 165 1.13 -4.93 1.68
N ILE A 166 0.31 -4.92 0.63
CA ILE A 166 -0.21 -6.12 -0.02
C ILE A 166 0.59 -6.47 -1.27
N LEU A 167 1.19 -5.49 -1.89
CA LEU A 167 2.01 -5.64 -3.07
C LEU A 167 3.49 -5.80 -2.70
N SER A 168 4.33 -6.08 -3.70
CA SER A 168 5.78 -6.17 -3.58
C SER A 168 6.43 -4.94 -4.20
N LEU A 169 7.47 -4.42 -3.57
CA LEU A 169 8.32 -3.39 -4.14
C LEU A 169 9.59 -4.05 -4.70
N LEU A 170 9.84 -3.86 -5.98
CA LEU A 170 11.08 -4.21 -6.64
C LEU A 170 11.93 -2.95 -6.82
N LYS A 171 13.15 -2.97 -6.27
CA LYS A 171 14.15 -1.93 -6.46
C LYS A 171 15.32 -2.50 -7.27
N ILE A 172 15.67 -1.83 -8.36
CA ILE A 172 16.78 -2.20 -9.23
C ILE A 172 17.79 -1.06 -9.21
N ASN A 173 18.97 -1.31 -8.68
CA ASN A 173 20.11 -0.39 -8.72
C ASN A 173 20.99 -0.75 -9.92
N ILE A 174 21.23 0.19 -10.81
CA ILE A 174 22.03 -0.02 -12.02
C ILE A 174 23.18 0.99 -12.05
N LYS A 175 24.40 0.50 -12.26
CA LYS A 175 25.57 1.32 -12.56
C LYS A 175 26.32 0.81 -13.77
N GLY A 176 27.03 1.70 -14.45
CA GLY A 176 27.94 1.34 -15.54
C GLY A 176 29.38 1.40 -15.06
N GLU A 177 30.19 0.38 -15.39
CA GLU A 177 31.63 0.39 -15.14
C GLU A 177 32.42 0.33 -16.46
N GLY A 178 33.64 0.87 -16.42
CA GLY A 178 34.50 0.95 -17.61
C GLY A 178 33.85 1.75 -18.74
N ASP A 179 33.85 1.17 -19.90
CA ASP A 179 33.24 1.78 -21.09
C ASP A 179 31.72 1.95 -21.03
N MET A 180 31.04 1.28 -20.09
CA MET A 180 29.60 1.39 -19.89
C MET A 180 29.21 2.61 -19.08
N ALA A 181 30.16 3.29 -18.42
CA ALA A 181 29.89 4.50 -17.64
C ALA A 181 29.35 5.70 -18.47
N GLN A 182 29.25 5.56 -19.78
CA GLN A 182 28.69 6.58 -20.69
C GLN A 182 27.50 6.04 -21.52
N ALA A 183 27.10 4.81 -21.28
CA ALA A 183 25.95 4.24 -21.96
C ALA A 183 24.64 4.82 -21.40
N VAL A 184 23.63 4.99 -22.26
CA VAL A 184 22.32 5.50 -21.89
C VAL A 184 21.35 4.34 -21.76
N ILE A 185 20.72 4.19 -20.60
CA ILE A 185 19.60 3.26 -20.43
C ILE A 185 18.41 3.86 -21.15
N ASP A 186 17.99 3.24 -22.24
CA ASP A 186 16.84 3.68 -23.03
C ASP A 186 15.55 3.11 -22.44
N LYS A 187 15.60 1.84 -22.00
CA LYS A 187 14.43 1.14 -21.50
C LYS A 187 14.78 0.07 -20.47
N ILE A 188 13.93 -0.06 -19.48
CA ILE A 188 13.94 -1.18 -18.54
C ILE A 188 12.59 -1.89 -18.66
N ARG A 189 12.60 -3.19 -18.89
CA ARG A 189 11.41 -4.02 -18.92
C ARG A 189 11.50 -5.12 -17.88
N LEU A 190 10.37 -5.37 -17.25
CA LEU A 190 10.12 -6.57 -16.46
C LEU A 190 9.18 -7.45 -17.27
N GLU A 191 9.58 -8.67 -17.52
CA GLU A 191 8.81 -9.64 -18.30
C GLU A 191 8.45 -10.82 -17.39
N GLY A 192 7.20 -11.24 -17.45
CA GLY A 192 6.70 -12.35 -16.64
C GLY A 192 5.27 -12.68 -17.01
N ASN A 193 4.84 -13.87 -16.64
CA ASN A 193 3.46 -14.26 -16.82
C ASN A 193 2.60 -13.62 -15.73
N GLU A 194 1.39 -13.20 -16.08
CA GLU A 194 0.38 -12.71 -15.14
C GLU A 194 0.81 -11.47 -14.31
N LEU A 195 1.61 -10.57 -14.88
CA LEU A 195 1.88 -9.27 -14.26
C LEU A 195 0.56 -8.49 -14.16
N MET A 196 0.14 -8.21 -12.93
CA MET A 196 -1.15 -7.57 -12.66
C MET A 196 -1.08 -6.08 -13.00
N THR A 197 -1.97 -5.61 -13.86
CA THR A 197 -2.16 -4.17 -14.11
C THR A 197 -3.30 -3.59 -13.31
N GLN A 198 -4.30 -4.39 -12.98
CA GLN A 198 -5.46 -4.04 -12.19
C GLN A 198 -5.90 -5.24 -11.35
N GLY A 199 -6.30 -4.99 -10.12
CA GLY A 199 -6.81 -6.02 -9.22
C GLY A 199 -7.84 -5.49 -8.24
N TYR A 200 -8.46 -6.43 -7.55
CA TYR A 200 -9.36 -6.20 -6.43
C TYR A 200 -8.89 -6.99 -5.22
N TYR A 201 -9.00 -6.38 -4.06
CA TYR A 201 -8.71 -7.01 -2.77
C TYR A 201 -9.99 -7.37 -2.03
N SER A 202 -9.99 -8.53 -1.36
CA SER A 202 -11.08 -8.98 -0.49
C SER A 202 -10.57 -9.21 0.94
N PHE A 203 -11.22 -8.59 1.91
CA PHE A 203 -10.97 -8.88 3.33
C PHE A 203 -11.47 -10.25 3.75
N GLY A 204 -12.53 -10.77 3.14
CA GLY A 204 -13.09 -12.08 3.49
C GLY A 204 -12.17 -13.24 3.15
N THR A 205 -11.51 -13.16 2.01
CA THR A 205 -10.55 -14.18 1.55
C THR A 205 -9.10 -13.79 1.83
N ASN A 206 -8.84 -12.55 2.26
CA ASN A 206 -7.50 -11.97 2.40
C ASN A 206 -6.66 -12.22 1.15
N SER A 207 -7.21 -11.87 -0.01
CA SER A 207 -6.58 -12.17 -1.30
C SER A 207 -6.80 -11.08 -2.32
N VAL A 208 -5.89 -11.01 -3.30
CA VAL A 208 -6.01 -10.19 -4.50
C VAL A 208 -6.55 -11.04 -5.64
N THR A 209 -7.51 -10.52 -6.38
CA THR A 209 -8.00 -11.09 -7.63
C THR A 209 -7.55 -10.19 -8.77
N ILE A 210 -6.84 -10.75 -9.75
CA ILE A 210 -6.43 -10.04 -10.96
C ILE A 210 -7.68 -9.77 -11.80
N SER A 211 -7.81 -8.53 -12.25
CA SER A 211 -8.91 -8.11 -13.12
C SER A 211 -8.37 -7.78 -14.51
N GLY A 212 -9.10 -8.23 -15.51
CA GLY A 212 -8.73 -8.02 -16.91
C GLY A 212 -7.65 -9.01 -17.39
N THR A 213 -6.99 -8.63 -18.49
CA THR A 213 -5.89 -9.41 -19.07
C THR A 213 -4.60 -9.03 -18.34
N ALA A 214 -3.91 -10.04 -17.79
CA ALA A 214 -2.57 -9.83 -17.24
C ALA A 214 -1.64 -9.37 -18.36
N LYS A 215 -0.70 -8.48 -18.03
CA LYS A 215 0.38 -8.12 -18.93
C LYS A 215 1.52 -9.13 -18.80
N GLU A 216 2.24 -9.28 -19.90
CA GLU A 216 3.48 -10.02 -19.93
C GLU A 216 4.69 -9.10 -19.68
N THR A 217 4.49 -7.78 -19.74
CA THR A 217 5.58 -6.81 -19.68
C THR A 217 5.18 -5.51 -19.01
N PHE A 218 5.94 -5.07 -18.01
CA PHE A 218 6.01 -3.67 -17.57
C PHE A 218 7.28 -3.01 -18.11
N GLN A 219 7.18 -1.77 -18.55
CA GLN A 219 8.34 -1.04 -19.05
C GLN A 219 8.36 0.41 -18.61
N ILE A 220 9.58 0.93 -18.43
CA ILE A 220 9.87 2.35 -18.24
C ILE A 220 10.94 2.78 -19.23
N THR A 221 10.97 4.08 -19.55
CA THR A 221 11.95 4.69 -20.48
C THR A 221 12.70 5.83 -19.78
N PRO A 222 13.65 5.49 -18.89
CA PRO A 222 14.27 6.48 -18.01
C PRO A 222 15.21 7.44 -18.74
N SER A 223 15.73 7.09 -19.92
CA SER A 223 16.74 7.87 -20.67
C SER A 223 17.92 8.31 -19.79
N HIS A 224 18.39 7.41 -18.94
CA HIS A 224 19.39 7.67 -17.91
C HIS A 224 20.81 7.32 -18.40
N THR A 225 21.73 8.28 -18.33
CA THR A 225 23.14 8.01 -18.61
C THR A 225 23.79 7.30 -17.42
N MET A 226 24.26 6.08 -17.65
CA MET A 226 24.97 5.29 -16.63
C MET A 226 26.27 5.98 -16.22
N ASN A 227 26.64 5.84 -14.98
CA ASN A 227 27.92 6.27 -14.43
C ASN A 227 28.36 5.27 -13.35
N ASN A 228 29.43 5.59 -12.61
CA ASN A 228 29.95 4.73 -11.53
C ASN A 228 29.10 4.74 -10.26
N GLN A 229 28.00 5.50 -10.26
CA GLN A 229 27.05 5.56 -9.13
C GLN A 229 25.79 4.77 -9.49
N ASP A 230 25.15 4.19 -8.49
CA ASP A 230 23.91 3.48 -8.66
C ASP A 230 22.77 4.43 -9.02
N ALA A 231 22.05 4.14 -10.10
CA ALA A 231 20.75 4.71 -10.39
C ALA A 231 19.67 3.71 -9.95
N SER A 232 18.72 4.17 -9.16
CA SER A 232 17.65 3.31 -8.63
C SER A 232 16.38 3.46 -9.44
N PHE A 233 15.76 2.32 -9.77
CA PHE A 233 14.47 2.22 -10.44
C PHE A 233 13.54 1.34 -9.62
N TYR A 234 12.26 1.71 -9.57
CA TYR A 234 11.29 1.10 -8.67
C TYR A 234 10.06 0.61 -9.43
N PHE A 235 9.53 -0.54 -9.01
CA PHE A 235 8.30 -1.11 -9.55
C PHE A 235 7.48 -1.69 -8.41
N ILE A 236 6.18 -1.44 -8.41
CA ILE A 236 5.23 -2.17 -7.59
C ILE A 236 4.64 -3.29 -8.43
N LEU A 237 4.67 -4.49 -7.90
CA LEU A 237 4.23 -5.69 -8.57
C LEU A 237 3.33 -6.52 -7.63
N ASN A 238 2.47 -7.34 -8.21
CA ASN A 238 1.77 -8.34 -7.43
C ASN A 238 2.78 -9.39 -6.92
N GLY A 239 2.72 -9.65 -5.63
CA GLY A 239 3.56 -10.64 -4.97
C GLY A 239 2.78 -11.87 -4.54
N GLY A 240 3.50 -12.92 -4.21
CA GLY A 240 2.97 -14.11 -3.57
C GLY A 240 3.18 -14.09 -2.05
N GLY A 241 2.44 -14.90 -1.32
CA GLY A 241 2.51 -14.92 0.13
C GLY A 241 3.75 -15.62 0.69
N ARG A 242 4.42 -14.96 1.62
CA ARG A 242 5.38 -15.58 2.52
C ARG A 242 4.74 -16.04 3.82
N ASP A 243 3.68 -15.36 4.26
CA ASP A 243 2.98 -15.61 5.51
C ASP A 243 1.48 -15.73 5.22
N GLU A 244 0.87 -16.82 5.64
CA GLU A 244 -0.57 -17.07 5.49
C GLU A 244 -1.44 -15.97 6.14
N ASN A 245 -0.86 -15.20 7.07
CA ASN A 245 -1.54 -14.12 7.78
C ASN A 245 -1.35 -12.74 7.15
N ILE A 246 -0.44 -12.58 6.19
CA ILE A 246 -0.05 -11.27 5.65
C ILE A 246 -0.35 -11.15 4.15
N ALA A 247 -0.42 -12.25 3.44
CA ALA A 247 -0.39 -12.23 2.00
C ALA A 247 -1.60 -12.86 1.35
N PRO A 248 -2.09 -12.25 0.26
CA PRO A 248 -3.06 -12.91 -0.60
C PRO A 248 -2.46 -14.21 -1.12
N LYS A 249 -3.23 -15.28 -1.05
CA LYS A 249 -2.84 -16.61 -1.56
C LYS A 249 -2.73 -16.69 -3.09
N THR A 250 -3.07 -15.64 -3.79
CA THR A 250 -2.98 -15.56 -5.25
C THR A 250 -1.56 -15.22 -5.66
N VAL A 251 -0.83 -16.23 -5.90
CA VAL A 251 0.57 -16.19 -6.21
C VAL A 251 0.77 -16.18 -7.70
N THR A 252 1.48 -15.22 -8.16
CA THR A 252 2.33 -15.46 -9.30
C THR A 252 3.65 -16.06 -8.79
N SER A 253 3.73 -17.37 -8.73
CA SER A 253 5.02 -18.08 -8.55
C SER A 253 5.84 -18.04 -9.85
N HIS A 254 5.56 -17.06 -10.70
CA HIS A 254 6.16 -16.99 -12.02
C HIS A 254 7.42 -16.14 -11.95
N PRO A 255 8.51 -16.63 -12.54
CA PRO A 255 9.76 -15.89 -12.59
C PRO A 255 9.56 -14.55 -13.33
N VAL A 256 10.20 -13.53 -12.80
CA VAL A 256 10.26 -12.21 -13.43
C VAL A 256 11.63 -12.06 -14.06
N SER A 257 11.68 -11.79 -15.36
CA SER A 257 12.90 -11.50 -16.10
C SER A 257 13.10 -9.99 -16.22
N LEU A 258 14.37 -9.57 -16.18
CA LEU A 258 14.77 -8.17 -16.38
C LEU A 258 15.42 -8.03 -17.75
N VAL A 259 14.96 -7.03 -18.51
CA VAL A 259 15.56 -6.64 -19.79
C VAL A 259 15.94 -5.17 -19.73
N ILE A 260 17.21 -4.87 -20.02
CA ILE A 260 17.74 -3.51 -20.10
C ILE A 260 18.15 -3.26 -21.55
N GLU A 261 17.50 -2.27 -22.18
CA GLU A 261 17.92 -1.75 -23.48
C GLU A 261 18.76 -0.49 -23.22
N TYR A 262 19.92 -0.40 -23.84
CA TYR A 262 20.80 0.74 -23.68
C TYR A 262 21.54 1.06 -24.96
N THR A 263 21.90 2.34 -25.15
CA THR A 263 22.67 2.85 -26.27
C THR A 263 24.07 3.23 -25.81
N ARG A 264 25.08 2.78 -26.58
CA ARG A 264 26.47 3.16 -26.41
C ARG A 264 27.10 3.41 -27.79
N ASN A 265 27.81 4.50 -27.94
CA ASN A 265 28.49 4.85 -29.20
C ASN A 265 27.54 4.76 -30.42
N ASN A 266 26.31 5.24 -30.27
CA ASN A 266 25.24 5.20 -31.29
C ASN A 266 24.83 3.78 -31.72
N LYS A 267 25.14 2.76 -30.93
CA LYS A 267 24.68 1.37 -31.12
C LYS A 267 23.76 0.97 -29.97
N GLN A 268 22.71 0.25 -30.32
CA GLN A 268 21.77 -0.30 -29.35
C GLN A 268 22.18 -1.67 -28.90
N TYR A 269 22.01 -1.95 -27.64
CA TYR A 269 22.30 -3.22 -26.98
C TYR A 269 21.11 -3.64 -26.11
N ILE A 270 20.94 -4.93 -25.95
CA ILE A 270 19.98 -5.54 -25.05
C ILE A 270 20.73 -6.46 -24.11
N ALA A 271 20.48 -6.26 -22.83
CA ALA A 271 20.94 -7.17 -21.79
C ALA A 271 19.72 -7.79 -21.11
N ARG A 272 19.73 -9.10 -20.93
CA ARG A 272 18.61 -9.84 -20.35
C ARG A 272 19.08 -10.69 -19.19
N ARG A 273 18.35 -10.66 -18.09
CA ARG A 273 18.43 -11.61 -16.99
C ARG A 273 17.13 -12.38 -16.91
N GLU A 274 17.19 -13.66 -17.23
CA GLU A 274 16.10 -14.58 -16.97
C GLU A 274 16.01 -14.85 -15.47
N ASP A 275 14.81 -15.07 -14.99
CA ASP A 275 14.55 -15.47 -13.61
C ASP A 275 15.25 -14.56 -12.58
N LEU A 276 15.08 -13.23 -12.75
CA LEU A 276 15.55 -12.25 -11.77
C LEU A 276 15.01 -12.59 -10.37
N SER A 277 13.77 -13.08 -10.32
CA SER A 277 13.14 -13.56 -9.12
C SER A 277 12.29 -14.79 -9.41
N THR A 278 12.40 -15.81 -8.57
CA THR A 278 11.54 -17.01 -8.62
C THR A 278 10.15 -16.75 -8.04
N GLY A 279 9.94 -15.59 -7.43
CA GLY A 279 8.69 -15.12 -6.88
C GLY A 279 8.91 -13.85 -6.06
N LEU A 280 7.97 -12.92 -6.15
CA LEU A 280 7.97 -11.71 -5.35
C LEU A 280 7.09 -11.93 -4.12
N LEU A 281 7.57 -11.52 -2.95
CA LEU A 281 6.85 -11.68 -1.69
C LEU A 281 6.06 -10.41 -1.39
N SER A 282 4.76 -10.55 -1.13
CA SER A 282 3.92 -9.44 -0.70
C SER A 282 4.44 -8.80 0.58
N GLY A 283 4.35 -7.47 0.66
CA GLY A 283 4.84 -6.71 1.81
C GLY A 283 6.36 -6.70 1.96
N CYS A 284 7.09 -7.07 0.90
CA CYS A 284 8.55 -7.08 0.90
C CYS A 284 9.13 -6.15 -0.15
N ILE A 285 10.34 -5.68 0.12
CA ILE A 285 11.21 -4.98 -0.82
C ILE A 285 12.22 -5.98 -1.37
N HIS A 286 12.20 -6.18 -2.66
CA HIS A 286 13.20 -6.97 -3.38
C HIS A 286 14.20 -6.03 -4.02
N LYS A 287 15.45 -6.08 -3.59
CA LYS A 287 16.53 -5.23 -4.08
C LYS A 287 17.51 -6.03 -4.92
N TYR A 288 17.87 -5.50 -6.08
CA TYR A 288 18.91 -6.07 -6.94
C TYR A 288 19.93 -5.01 -7.32
N ASN A 289 21.21 -5.33 -7.17
CA ASN A 289 22.33 -4.49 -7.58
C ASN A 289 22.91 -5.03 -8.88
N ILE A 290 22.95 -4.20 -9.90
CA ILE A 290 23.33 -4.58 -11.27
C ILE A 290 24.48 -3.71 -11.72
N VAL A 291 25.52 -4.35 -12.23
CA VAL A 291 26.66 -3.70 -12.88
C VAL A 291 26.64 -4.05 -14.37
N VAL A 292 26.62 -3.02 -15.20
CA VAL A 292 26.85 -3.18 -16.65
C VAL A 292 28.33 -2.90 -16.91
N LYS A 293 29.07 -3.92 -17.35
CA LYS A 293 30.50 -3.84 -17.58
C LYS A 293 30.88 -4.65 -18.83
N ASP A 294 31.70 -4.06 -19.71
CA ASP A 294 32.21 -4.69 -20.92
C ASP A 294 31.12 -5.35 -21.80
N GLY A 295 29.92 -4.78 -21.78
CA GLY A 295 28.76 -5.30 -22.48
C GLY A 295 27.98 -6.38 -21.72
N ASN A 296 28.44 -6.79 -20.55
CA ASN A 296 27.81 -7.79 -19.71
C ASN A 296 26.93 -7.13 -18.62
N VAL A 297 25.86 -7.79 -18.24
CA VAL A 297 25.03 -7.43 -17.08
C VAL A 297 25.29 -8.41 -15.96
N ILE A 298 25.84 -7.91 -14.88
CA ILE A 298 26.26 -8.71 -13.74
C ILE A 298 25.36 -8.32 -12.55
N ILE A 299 24.67 -9.28 -11.97
CA ILE A 299 24.00 -9.09 -10.68
C ILE A 299 25.05 -9.28 -9.59
N THR A 300 25.36 -8.21 -8.86
CA THR A 300 26.42 -8.20 -7.83
C THR A 300 25.89 -8.43 -6.43
N GLY A 301 24.57 -8.51 -6.28
CA GLY A 301 23.92 -8.77 -5.02
C GLY A 301 22.43 -8.47 -5.07
N GLY A 302 21.74 -8.98 -4.11
CA GLY A 302 20.31 -8.69 -3.89
C GLY A 302 19.95 -8.95 -2.44
N SER A 303 18.85 -8.36 -1.99
CA SER A 303 18.28 -8.62 -0.67
C SER A 303 16.77 -8.63 -0.75
N ILE A 304 16.14 -9.36 0.16
CA ILE A 304 14.70 -9.27 0.42
C ILE A 304 14.55 -8.79 1.85
N SER A 305 13.88 -7.67 2.03
CA SER A 305 13.55 -7.14 3.35
C SER A 305 12.05 -6.92 3.46
N GLY A 306 11.52 -6.93 4.69
CA GLY A 306 10.16 -6.49 4.91
C GLY A 306 10.02 -5.01 4.50
N TRP A 307 8.96 -4.68 3.80
CA TRP A 307 8.63 -3.28 3.47
C TRP A 307 8.25 -2.48 4.73
N THR A 308 7.94 -3.20 5.76
CA THR A 308 7.70 -2.66 7.10
C THR A 308 8.96 -2.86 7.95
N PRO A 309 9.50 -1.83 8.60
CA PRO A 309 10.68 -1.95 9.45
C PRO A 309 10.50 -2.99 10.56
N GLY A 310 11.51 -3.83 10.76
CA GLY A 310 11.55 -4.85 11.80
C GLY A 310 11.44 -6.29 11.33
N ASN A 311 11.31 -6.53 10.03
CA ASN A 311 11.58 -7.84 9.45
C ASN A 311 13.07 -7.96 9.13
N GLU A 312 13.67 -9.10 9.47
CA GLU A 312 15.08 -9.37 9.21
C GLU A 312 15.34 -9.31 7.69
N GLU A 313 16.44 -8.68 7.30
CA GLU A 313 16.94 -8.75 5.93
C GLU A 313 17.47 -10.16 5.70
N GLU A 314 16.92 -10.85 4.70
CA GLU A 314 17.51 -12.07 4.19
C GLU A 314 18.37 -11.70 2.98
N ASP A 315 19.67 -11.86 3.10
CA ASP A 315 20.57 -11.74 1.96
C ASP A 315 20.29 -12.89 1.00
N ILE A 316 19.87 -12.56 -0.22
CA ILE A 316 19.86 -13.53 -1.30
C ILE A 316 21.25 -13.53 -1.88
N ILE A 317 21.99 -14.61 -1.62
CA ILE A 317 23.24 -14.86 -2.32
C ILE A 317 22.86 -15.28 -3.76
N ILE A 318 22.95 -14.33 -4.67
CA ILE A 318 22.86 -14.61 -6.08
C ILE A 318 24.30 -14.88 -6.53
N ASP A 319 24.64 -16.15 -6.75
CA ASP A 319 25.90 -16.50 -7.39
C ASP A 319 25.95 -15.80 -8.74
N GLY A 320 26.96 -14.95 -8.93
CA GLY A 320 27.13 -14.15 -10.12
C GLY A 320 27.46 -15.06 -11.32
N GLU A 321 26.44 -15.51 -12.03
CA GLU A 321 26.64 -16.06 -13.36
C GLU A 321 26.80 -14.91 -14.35
N GLU A 322 27.96 -14.91 -15.02
CA GLU A 322 28.27 -14.02 -16.13
C GLU A 322 27.37 -14.38 -17.33
N ILE A 323 26.44 -13.52 -17.68
CA ILE A 323 25.56 -13.73 -18.83
C ILE A 323 26.15 -13.01 -20.02
N ASN A 324 26.51 -13.78 -21.03
CA ASN A 324 26.98 -13.29 -22.31
C ASN A 324 25.86 -12.49 -23.01
N PRO A 325 26.06 -11.21 -23.33
CA PRO A 325 25.07 -10.42 -24.01
C PRO A 325 24.86 -10.96 -25.42
N GLN A 326 23.61 -11.27 -25.77
CA GLN A 326 23.30 -11.49 -27.18
C GLN A 326 23.35 -10.13 -27.89
N ILE A 327 24.37 -9.96 -28.71
CA ILE A 327 24.48 -8.82 -29.60
C ILE A 327 23.49 -9.06 -30.74
N ASN A 328 22.27 -8.61 -30.58
CA ASN A 328 21.35 -8.54 -31.70
C ASN A 328 21.67 -7.25 -32.46
N ASN A 329 22.45 -7.36 -33.54
CA ASN A 329 22.50 -6.35 -34.57
C ASN A 329 21.11 -6.26 -35.20
N VAL A 330 20.27 -5.36 -34.70
CA VAL A 330 19.07 -4.95 -35.43
C VAL A 330 19.53 -3.94 -36.46
N LEU A 331 19.59 -4.38 -37.73
CA LEU A 331 19.75 -3.52 -38.91
C LEU A 331 18.54 -2.62 -39.09
#